data_ba0303dd3621e4d8c4b3437f1fd84877
#
_entry.id   ba0303dd3621e4d8c4b3437f1fd84877
#
_cell.length_a   1.000
_cell.length_b   1.000
_cell.length_c   1.000
_cell.angle_alpha   90.00
_cell.angle_beta   90.00
_cell.angle_gamma   90.00
#
_symmetry.space_group_name_H-M   'P 1'
#
loop_
_entity.id
_entity.type
_entity.pdbx_description
1 polymer ?
#
loop_
_entity_poly.entity_id
_entity_poly.type
_entity_poly.pdbx_seq_one_letter_code
_entity_poly.pdbx_strand_id
1 'polypeptide(L)'
;MRKPEEWYVSGTTELFAMEGAVEYNKQSKSIRKIDEETFMDTKEYKDRVEITGVKDFVLSQTMECGQCFNFRKTDEEEYDIMAFKRPVHVKQEEDKVILYNTDIDTYEKVWKNYFDMDRDYSEIKRCVCLADDKLVCAVEQKPGIRILNQDFFETLISFIISQNKQITQIKQIVKNISHNFGEPVIGYNGETFYTFPDPEVLNEVSEEALRECKMGFRAPYIKNACKAYTDGCLDEDILRTAPIDEARQVLMQIKGVGEKVANCVLLFGLGRREAFPVDVWMKRICEQMYFEGKDTKKSVIEEFAVKRFGEYGGYAQQYLFDYARNNLNL
;
A
#
# COMPACT_ATOMS: atom_id res chain seq x y z
N MET A 1 -19.22 42.60 41.20
CA MET A 1 -18.16 42.08 40.33
C MET A 1 -17.86 40.65 40.81
N ARG A 2 -18.41 39.64 40.17
CA ARG A 2 -18.10 38.24 40.45
C ARG A 2 -17.27 37.72 39.26
N LYS A 3 -16.13 37.03 39.52
CA LYS A 3 -15.29 36.37 38.54
C LYS A 3 -16.01 35.13 38.01
N PRO A 4 -15.83 34.71 36.73
CA PRO A 4 -16.34 33.46 36.24
C PRO A 4 -15.47 32.30 36.74
N GLU A 5 -16.13 31.25 37.21
CA GLU A 5 -15.55 30.00 37.65
C GLU A 5 -15.02 29.21 36.43
N GLU A 6 -13.79 28.74 36.53
CA GLU A 6 -13.17 27.80 35.61
C GLU A 6 -13.84 26.43 35.80
N TRP A 7 -14.45 25.90 34.73
CA TRP A 7 -14.91 24.52 34.71
C TRP A 7 -13.75 23.60 34.29
N TYR A 8 -13.19 22.93 35.27
CA TYR A 8 -12.30 21.79 35.07
C TYR A 8 -13.16 20.60 34.61
N VAL A 9 -13.02 20.18 33.34
CA VAL A 9 -13.50 18.88 32.85
C VAL A 9 -12.28 17.98 32.78
N SER A 10 -11.88 17.42 33.93
CA SER A 10 -10.99 16.29 33.99
C SER A 10 -11.66 15.19 34.77
N GLY A 11 -11.91 14.06 34.20
CA GLY A 11 -12.31 12.88 34.95
C GLY A 11 -13.40 11.97 34.37
N THR A 12 -14.09 12.36 33.29
CA THR A 12 -15.16 11.52 32.73
C THR A 12 -14.79 10.72 31.48
N THR A 13 -13.78 11.15 30.75
CA THR A 13 -13.37 10.48 29.48
C THR A 13 -12.62 9.17 29.75
N GLU A 14 -11.81 9.10 30.80
CA GLU A 14 -11.10 7.87 31.16
C GLU A 14 -12.01 6.79 31.75
N LEU A 15 -13.03 7.16 32.50
CA LEU A 15 -13.98 6.18 33.07
C LEU A 15 -14.88 5.55 32.00
N PHE A 16 -15.30 6.31 30.97
CA PHE A 16 -16.11 5.77 29.87
C PHE A 16 -15.31 4.83 28.98
N ALA A 17 -14.02 5.12 28.75
CA ALA A 17 -13.14 4.22 27.98
C ALA A 17 -12.90 2.90 28.72
N MET A 18 -12.76 2.91 30.05
CA MET A 18 -12.58 1.71 30.87
C MET A 18 -13.89 0.90 31.00
N GLU A 19 -15.04 1.52 31.13
CA GLU A 19 -16.33 0.80 31.20
C GLU A 19 -16.71 0.15 29.86
N GLY A 20 -16.48 0.81 28.73
CA GLY A 20 -16.69 0.24 27.39
C GLY A 20 -15.77 -0.95 27.10
N ALA A 21 -14.49 -0.87 27.48
CA ALA A 21 -13.54 -1.96 27.34
C ALA A 21 -13.88 -3.17 28.22
N VAL A 22 -14.45 -2.94 29.41
CA VAL A 22 -14.87 -4.01 30.34
C VAL A 22 -16.15 -4.71 29.88
N GLU A 23 -17.10 -4.01 29.25
CA GLU A 23 -18.31 -4.64 28.70
C GLU A 23 -18.02 -5.46 27.44
N TYR A 24 -17.14 -5.01 26.55
CA TYR A 24 -16.73 -5.77 25.38
C TYR A 24 -16.03 -7.09 25.74
N ASN A 25 -15.28 -7.09 26.83
CA ASN A 25 -14.59 -8.29 27.32
C ASN A 25 -15.49 -9.30 28.06
N LYS A 26 -16.71 -8.94 28.45
CA LYS A 26 -17.64 -9.87 29.11
C LYS A 26 -18.31 -10.88 28.16
N GLN A 27 -18.26 -10.63 26.84
CA GLN A 27 -18.80 -11.58 25.85
C GLN A 27 -17.77 -12.55 25.29
N SER A 28 -16.48 -12.28 25.41
CA SER A 28 -15.43 -13.23 25.04
C SER A 28 -14.87 -13.90 26.30
N LYS A 29 -15.12 -15.21 26.44
CA LYS A 29 -14.59 -16.06 27.55
C LYS A 29 -13.09 -16.34 27.42
N SER A 30 -12.25 -15.33 27.19
CA SER A 30 -10.80 -15.45 27.34
C SER A 30 -10.23 -14.09 27.74
N ILE A 31 -9.92 -13.97 29.03
CA ILE A 31 -9.04 -12.92 29.52
C ILE A 31 -7.64 -13.27 28.97
N ARG A 32 -7.25 -12.67 27.83
CA ARG A 32 -5.83 -12.64 27.48
C ARG A 32 -5.16 -11.69 28.46
N LYS A 33 -4.13 -12.19 29.14
CA LYS A 33 -3.18 -11.37 29.89
C LYS A 33 -2.77 -10.21 28.99
N ILE A 34 -2.66 -9.00 29.55
CA ILE A 34 -1.99 -7.86 28.93
C ILE A 34 -0.58 -8.39 28.63
N ASP A 35 -0.32 -8.63 27.34
CA ASP A 35 0.96 -9.13 26.88
C ASP A 35 2.02 -8.07 27.18
N GLU A 36 3.14 -8.51 27.73
CA GLU A 36 4.38 -7.75 27.79
C GLU A 36 4.61 -7.10 26.43
N GLU A 37 4.96 -5.82 26.40
CA GLU A 37 5.32 -5.11 25.17
C GLU A 37 6.41 -5.90 24.45
N THR A 38 6.00 -6.70 23.47
CA THR A 38 6.93 -7.43 22.62
C THR A 38 7.53 -6.42 21.66
N PHE A 39 8.74 -5.97 21.94
CA PHE A 39 9.50 -5.15 21.02
C PHE A 39 9.94 -6.00 19.82
N MET A 40 9.91 -5.39 18.62
CA MET A 40 10.55 -6.02 17.47
C MET A 40 12.04 -6.18 17.75
N ASP A 41 12.54 -7.40 17.58
CA ASP A 41 13.96 -7.71 17.64
C ASP A 41 14.45 -8.17 16.28
N THR A 42 15.62 -7.67 15.86
CA THR A 42 16.20 -7.95 14.55
C THR A 42 17.54 -8.65 14.72
N LYS A 43 17.71 -9.78 14.05
CA LYS A 43 18.91 -10.58 14.14
C LYS A 43 19.45 -10.95 12.77
N GLU A 44 20.72 -10.65 12.54
CA GLU A 44 21.43 -11.02 11.33
C GLU A 44 22.06 -12.41 11.42
N TYR A 45 21.94 -13.17 10.34
CA TYR A 45 22.63 -14.42 10.09
C TYR A 45 23.43 -14.31 8.79
N LYS A 46 24.24 -15.31 8.49
CA LYS A 46 25.12 -15.30 7.30
C LYS A 46 24.39 -15.08 5.97
N ASP A 47 23.15 -15.54 5.88
CA ASP A 47 22.35 -15.62 4.64
C ASP A 47 20.99 -14.93 4.74
N ARG A 48 20.66 -14.37 5.89
CA ARG A 48 19.34 -13.79 6.14
C ARG A 48 19.31 -12.84 7.33
N VAL A 49 18.23 -12.06 7.38
CA VAL A 49 17.82 -11.28 8.55
C VAL A 49 16.50 -11.81 9.07
N GLU A 50 16.39 -12.04 10.38
CA GLU A 50 15.17 -12.45 11.06
C GLU A 50 14.66 -11.32 11.94
N ILE A 51 13.37 -11.01 11.83
CA ILE A 51 12.67 -10.01 12.65
C ILE A 51 11.60 -10.75 13.44
N THR A 52 11.62 -10.65 14.76
CA THR A 52 10.64 -11.27 15.67
C THR A 52 9.80 -10.22 16.36
N GLY A 53 8.63 -10.59 16.84
CA GLY A 53 7.68 -9.67 17.48
C GLY A 53 7.00 -8.71 16.50
N VAL A 54 6.90 -9.10 15.22
CA VAL A 54 6.23 -8.28 14.18
C VAL A 54 4.73 -8.37 14.41
N LYS A 55 4.11 -7.22 14.74
CA LYS A 55 2.67 -7.10 14.94
C LYS A 55 1.98 -6.54 13.71
N ASP A 56 0.69 -6.88 13.54
CA ASP A 56 -0.14 -6.28 12.48
C ASP A 56 0.47 -6.40 11.08
N PHE A 57 1.06 -7.55 10.79
CA PHE A 57 1.63 -7.87 9.50
C PHE A 57 1.33 -9.32 9.14
N VAL A 58 0.72 -9.52 7.98
CA VAL A 58 0.57 -10.83 7.34
C VAL A 58 1.04 -10.67 5.91
N LEU A 59 2.08 -11.42 5.56
CA LEU A 59 2.79 -11.25 4.29
C LEU A 59 1.87 -11.46 3.09
N SER A 60 1.07 -12.52 3.10
CA SER A 60 0.11 -12.79 2.02
C SER A 60 -0.95 -11.69 1.89
N GLN A 61 -1.48 -11.19 3.01
CA GLN A 61 -2.46 -10.11 2.99
C GLN A 61 -1.87 -8.83 2.40
N THR A 62 -0.61 -8.53 2.73
CA THR A 62 0.11 -7.34 2.24
C THR A 62 0.47 -7.46 0.76
N MET A 63 0.95 -8.63 0.31
CA MET A 63 1.39 -8.81 -1.08
C MET A 63 0.24 -9.00 -2.06
N GLU A 64 -0.86 -9.64 -1.63
CA GLU A 64 -1.95 -10.03 -2.54
C GLU A 64 -3.13 -9.04 -2.58
N CYS A 65 -3.09 -7.94 -1.83
CA CYS A 65 -4.17 -6.93 -1.79
C CYS A 65 -4.20 -5.99 -3.02
N GLY A 66 -3.31 -6.17 -4.00
CA GLY A 66 -3.36 -5.45 -5.28
C GLY A 66 -2.60 -4.13 -5.31
N GLN A 67 -1.71 -3.90 -4.38
CA GLN A 67 -0.89 -2.68 -4.31
C GLN A 67 0.46 -2.77 -5.03
N CYS A 68 1.00 -3.97 -5.24
CA CYS A 68 2.29 -4.23 -5.91
C CYS A 68 2.17 -5.40 -6.89
N PHE A 69 3.11 -5.51 -7.86
CA PHE A 69 2.98 -6.45 -8.97
C PHE A 69 4.26 -7.21 -9.30
N ASN A 70 5.41 -6.80 -8.77
CA ASN A 70 6.71 -7.39 -9.07
C ASN A 70 7.14 -8.39 -7.98
N PHE A 71 6.34 -9.45 -7.84
CA PHE A 71 6.58 -10.52 -6.89
C PHE A 71 6.03 -11.86 -7.39
N ARG A 72 6.55 -12.95 -6.82
CA ARG A 72 6.10 -14.32 -7.07
C ARG A 72 5.84 -15.00 -5.72
N LYS A 73 4.67 -15.58 -5.55
CA LYS A 73 4.39 -16.49 -4.43
C LYS A 73 5.11 -17.82 -4.69
N THR A 74 5.86 -18.29 -3.74
CA THR A 74 6.63 -19.54 -3.83
C THR A 74 6.02 -20.64 -2.99
N ASP A 75 5.45 -20.29 -1.82
CA ASP A 75 4.72 -21.19 -0.94
C ASP A 75 3.70 -20.35 -0.10
N GLU A 76 3.02 -21.01 0.84
CA GLU A 76 2.18 -20.31 1.82
C GLU A 76 3.05 -19.41 2.70
N GLU A 77 2.69 -18.11 2.76
CA GLU A 77 3.49 -17.07 3.45
C GLU A 77 4.97 -17.02 3.01
N GLU A 78 5.27 -17.41 1.75
CA GLU A 78 6.60 -17.28 1.15
C GLU A 78 6.55 -16.59 -0.21
N TYR A 79 7.41 -15.59 -0.41
CA TYR A 79 7.40 -14.75 -1.61
C TYR A 79 8.79 -14.35 -2.05
N ASP A 80 9.03 -14.43 -3.37
CA ASP A 80 10.13 -13.70 -4.00
C ASP A 80 9.63 -12.32 -4.40
N ILE A 81 10.31 -11.30 -3.95
CA ILE A 81 9.95 -9.89 -4.18
C ILE A 81 11.12 -9.21 -4.89
N MET A 82 10.80 -8.43 -5.93
CA MET A 82 11.73 -7.52 -6.57
C MET A 82 11.29 -6.09 -6.28
N ALA A 83 12.07 -5.33 -5.55
CA ALA A 83 11.83 -3.92 -5.27
C ALA A 83 13.15 -3.16 -5.16
N PHE A 84 13.16 -1.88 -5.57
CA PHE A 84 14.38 -1.05 -5.57
C PHE A 84 15.58 -1.75 -6.23
N LYS A 85 15.34 -2.50 -7.32
CA LYS A 85 16.31 -3.31 -8.06
C LYS A 85 17.00 -4.41 -7.24
N ARG A 86 16.41 -4.80 -6.12
CA ARG A 86 16.94 -5.82 -5.21
C ARG A 86 15.97 -6.99 -5.10
N PRO A 87 16.43 -8.23 -5.32
CA PRO A 87 15.64 -9.41 -5.04
C PRO A 87 15.75 -9.75 -3.55
N VAL A 88 14.63 -10.11 -2.93
CA VAL A 88 14.58 -10.68 -1.59
C VAL A 88 13.60 -11.85 -1.59
N HIS A 89 13.94 -12.91 -0.89
CA HIS A 89 13.01 -13.98 -0.57
C HIS A 89 12.52 -13.80 0.87
N VAL A 90 11.22 -13.71 1.05
CA VAL A 90 10.60 -13.42 2.34
C VAL A 90 9.72 -14.57 2.75
N LYS A 91 9.88 -15.00 3.98
CA LYS A 91 9.03 -16.00 4.64
C LYS A 91 8.49 -15.45 5.94
N GLN A 92 7.23 -15.72 6.23
CA GLN A 92 6.65 -15.41 7.53
C GLN A 92 6.28 -16.69 8.29
N GLU A 93 6.63 -16.74 9.56
CA GLU A 93 6.29 -17.79 10.51
C GLU A 93 5.69 -17.12 11.76
N GLU A 94 4.37 -17.07 11.87
CA GLU A 94 3.65 -16.37 12.94
C GLU A 94 4.07 -14.87 13.02
N ASP A 95 4.68 -14.45 14.12
CA ASP A 95 5.17 -13.09 14.36
C ASP A 95 6.62 -12.85 13.88
N LYS A 96 7.23 -13.87 13.27
CA LYS A 96 8.60 -13.81 12.75
C LYS A 96 8.59 -13.65 11.23
N VAL A 97 9.32 -12.65 10.74
CA VAL A 97 9.57 -12.43 9.31
C VAL A 97 11.05 -12.68 9.02
N ILE A 98 11.31 -13.50 8.02
CA ILE A 98 12.66 -13.91 7.60
C ILE A 98 12.89 -13.38 6.18
N LEU A 99 13.93 -12.58 6.02
CA LEU A 99 14.37 -12.06 4.72
C LEU A 99 15.69 -12.75 4.35
N TYR A 100 15.66 -13.57 3.32
CA TYR A 100 16.85 -14.20 2.75
C TYR A 100 17.44 -13.33 1.64
N ASN A 101 18.71 -13.55 1.32
CA ASN A 101 19.45 -12.79 0.31
C ASN A 101 19.55 -11.29 0.63
N THR A 102 19.68 -10.97 1.92
CA THR A 102 19.85 -9.61 2.42
C THR A 102 20.68 -9.62 3.70
N ASP A 103 21.27 -8.48 4.03
CA ASP A 103 22.00 -8.19 5.25
C ASP A 103 21.26 -7.15 6.10
N ILE A 104 21.75 -6.90 7.31
CA ILE A 104 21.12 -5.96 8.24
C ILE A 104 21.12 -4.52 7.71
N ASP A 105 22.20 -4.10 7.04
CA ASP A 105 22.30 -2.75 6.48
C ASP A 105 21.26 -2.53 5.37
N THR A 106 21.09 -3.51 4.48
CA THR A 106 20.05 -3.48 3.43
C THR A 106 18.64 -3.57 4.02
N TYR A 107 18.44 -4.39 5.06
CA TYR A 107 17.17 -4.42 5.78
C TYR A 107 16.80 -3.04 6.34
N GLU A 108 17.67 -2.43 7.12
CA GLU A 108 17.41 -1.12 7.76
C GLU A 108 17.20 0.01 6.74
N LYS A 109 17.94 0.02 5.62
CA LYS A 109 17.87 1.07 4.60
C LYS A 109 16.74 0.89 3.59
N VAL A 110 16.33 -0.35 3.32
CA VAL A 110 15.38 -0.66 2.22
C VAL A 110 14.15 -1.38 2.72
N TRP A 111 14.31 -2.60 3.24
CA TRP A 111 13.18 -3.48 3.49
C TRP A 111 12.29 -3.05 4.65
N LYS A 112 12.88 -2.49 5.69
CA LYS A 112 12.16 -1.94 6.84
C LYS A 112 11.20 -0.83 6.42
N ASN A 113 11.68 0.09 5.58
CA ASN A 113 10.84 1.13 4.99
C ASN A 113 9.84 0.55 3.98
N TYR A 114 10.26 -0.38 3.11
CA TYR A 114 9.38 -1.00 2.10
C TYR A 114 8.14 -1.63 2.74
N PHE A 115 8.30 -2.40 3.82
CA PHE A 115 7.22 -3.04 4.56
C PHE A 115 6.55 -2.14 5.60
N ASP A 116 6.94 -0.87 5.68
CA ASP A 116 6.39 0.12 6.64
C ASP A 116 6.45 -0.37 8.09
N MET A 117 7.61 -0.97 8.50
CA MET A 117 7.75 -1.70 9.78
C MET A 117 7.74 -0.78 11.00
N ASP A 118 8.14 0.48 10.86
CA ASP A 118 8.22 1.44 11.97
C ASP A 118 6.86 2.05 12.35
N ARG A 119 5.80 1.76 11.58
CA ARG A 119 4.48 2.37 11.81
C ARG A 119 3.59 1.51 12.69
N ASP A 120 2.90 2.13 13.63
CA ASP A 120 1.92 1.49 14.49
C ASP A 120 0.59 1.24 13.77
N TYR A 121 0.44 0.04 13.22
CA TYR A 121 -0.78 -0.37 12.56
C TYR A 121 -1.94 -0.72 13.50
N SER A 122 -1.67 -0.99 14.78
CA SER A 122 -2.72 -1.15 15.78
C SER A 122 -3.48 0.16 15.98
N GLU A 123 -2.73 1.26 16.11
CA GLU A 123 -3.31 2.60 16.23
C GLU A 123 -4.03 3.03 14.93
N ILE A 124 -3.44 2.78 13.76
CA ILE A 124 -4.09 3.06 12.47
C ILE A 124 -5.43 2.34 12.35
N LYS A 125 -5.46 1.04 12.63
CA LYS A 125 -6.70 0.23 12.59
C LYS A 125 -7.74 0.78 13.56
N ARG A 126 -7.32 1.15 14.77
CA ARG A 126 -8.20 1.77 15.76
C ARG A 126 -8.82 3.07 15.22
N CYS A 127 -7.99 3.96 14.64
CA CYS A 127 -8.46 5.23 14.07
C CYS A 127 -9.40 5.02 12.88
N VAL A 128 -9.09 4.09 11.98
CA VAL A 128 -9.95 3.75 10.84
C VAL A 128 -11.30 3.21 11.29
N CYS A 129 -11.33 2.30 12.28
CA CYS A 129 -12.58 1.74 12.82
C CYS A 129 -13.40 2.78 13.62
N LEU A 130 -12.74 3.71 14.29
CA LEU A 130 -13.43 4.83 14.96
C LEU A 130 -14.02 5.83 13.96
N ALA A 131 -13.35 6.04 12.84
CA ALA A 131 -13.87 6.91 11.79
C ALA A 131 -15.11 6.28 11.11
N ASP A 132 -15.14 4.94 10.99
CA ASP A 132 -16.24 4.25 10.33
C ASP A 132 -16.40 2.80 10.84
N ASP A 133 -17.53 2.51 11.48
CA ASP A 133 -17.87 1.20 12.02
C ASP A 133 -18.01 0.10 10.95
N LYS A 134 -18.31 0.48 9.69
CA LYS A 134 -18.37 -0.45 8.55
C LYS A 134 -17.00 -1.06 8.20
N LEU A 135 -15.91 -0.43 8.64
CA LEU A 135 -14.56 -0.92 8.44
C LEU A 135 -14.13 -1.98 9.45
N VAL A 136 -14.85 -2.13 10.57
CA VAL A 136 -14.51 -3.12 11.61
C VAL A 136 -14.40 -4.51 11.03
N CYS A 137 -15.41 -4.99 10.30
CA CYS A 137 -15.36 -6.32 9.68
C CYS A 137 -14.23 -6.46 8.66
N ALA A 138 -13.93 -5.42 7.90
CA ALA A 138 -12.85 -5.44 6.91
C ALA A 138 -11.48 -5.56 7.59
N VAL A 139 -11.25 -4.82 8.65
CA VAL A 139 -10.03 -4.84 9.45
C VAL A 139 -9.88 -6.19 10.18
N GLU A 140 -10.95 -6.73 10.77
CA GLU A 140 -10.92 -8.02 11.46
C GLU A 140 -10.60 -9.20 10.52
N GLN A 141 -11.09 -9.16 9.28
CA GLN A 141 -10.81 -10.22 8.29
C GLN A 141 -9.39 -10.17 7.74
N LYS A 142 -8.79 -8.99 7.67
CA LYS A 142 -7.47 -8.78 7.07
C LYS A 142 -6.59 -7.88 7.95
N PRO A 143 -6.35 -8.30 9.23
CA PRO A 143 -5.68 -7.45 10.20
C PRO A 143 -4.22 -7.15 9.90
N GLY A 144 -3.61 -7.90 9.00
CA GLY A 144 -2.19 -7.83 8.67
C GLY A 144 -1.85 -7.09 7.37
N ILE A 145 -2.79 -6.37 6.78
CA ILE A 145 -2.50 -5.55 5.60
C ILE A 145 -1.64 -4.34 6.02
N ARG A 146 -0.47 -4.21 5.37
CA ARG A 146 0.34 -2.99 5.42
C ARG A 146 0.40 -2.32 4.06
N ILE A 147 0.53 -1.00 4.01
CA ILE A 147 0.71 -0.25 2.76
C ILE A 147 2.21 -0.13 2.51
N LEU A 148 2.69 -0.78 1.45
CA LEU A 148 4.08 -0.78 1.04
C LEU A 148 4.54 0.61 0.60
N ASN A 149 5.79 0.97 0.92
CA ASN A 149 6.48 2.13 0.36
C ASN A 149 7.30 1.67 -0.84
N GLN A 150 6.73 1.80 -2.04
CA GLN A 150 7.30 1.28 -3.27
C GLN A 150 8.15 2.33 -3.99
N ASP A 151 8.95 1.89 -4.95
CA ASP A 151 9.65 2.78 -5.87
C ASP A 151 8.66 3.63 -6.66
N PHE A 152 8.94 4.92 -6.77
CA PHE A 152 8.02 5.87 -7.40
C PHE A 152 7.84 5.60 -8.89
N PHE A 153 8.95 5.39 -9.63
CA PHE A 153 8.87 5.18 -11.07
C PHE A 153 8.21 3.84 -11.42
N GLU A 154 8.62 2.75 -10.75
CA GLU A 154 7.99 1.44 -10.93
C GLU A 154 6.48 1.50 -10.62
N THR A 155 6.10 2.22 -9.56
CA THR A 155 4.69 2.43 -9.19
C THR A 155 3.92 3.20 -10.27
N LEU A 156 4.48 4.29 -10.77
CA LEU A 156 3.86 5.09 -11.85
C LEU A 156 3.59 4.24 -13.09
N ILE A 157 4.61 3.52 -13.57
CA ILE A 157 4.47 2.66 -14.75
C ILE A 157 3.47 1.53 -14.49
N SER A 158 3.55 0.87 -13.34
CA SER A 158 2.67 -0.25 -12.97
C SER A 158 1.20 0.17 -12.91
N PHE A 159 0.90 1.36 -12.37
CA PHE A 159 -0.48 1.86 -12.32
C PHE A 159 -0.98 2.43 -13.65
N ILE A 160 -0.12 2.92 -14.53
CA ILE A 160 -0.48 3.17 -15.94
C ILE A 160 -0.87 1.85 -16.63
N ILE A 161 -0.11 0.78 -16.41
CA ILE A 161 -0.41 -0.56 -16.93
C ILE A 161 -1.75 -1.09 -16.39
N SER A 162 -2.07 -0.80 -15.14
CA SER A 162 -3.25 -1.32 -14.43
C SER A 162 -4.59 -0.93 -15.06
N GLN A 163 -4.63 0.10 -15.89
CA GLN A 163 -5.87 0.59 -16.51
C GLN A 163 -6.54 -0.51 -17.35
N ASN A 164 -7.80 -0.87 -17.03
CA ASN A 164 -8.57 -1.92 -17.71
C ASN A 164 -7.84 -3.27 -17.78
N LYS A 165 -7.18 -3.68 -16.70
CA LYS A 165 -6.45 -4.95 -16.59
C LYS A 165 -6.76 -5.64 -15.26
N GLN A 166 -6.74 -6.96 -15.29
CA GLN A 166 -6.77 -7.79 -14.08
C GLN A 166 -5.35 -7.86 -13.47
N ILE A 167 -5.25 -8.08 -12.17
CA ILE A 167 -3.98 -8.16 -11.44
C ILE A 167 -3.00 -9.16 -12.07
N THR A 168 -3.48 -10.33 -12.48
CA THR A 168 -2.66 -11.34 -13.16
C THR A 168 -2.06 -10.85 -14.48
N GLN A 169 -2.83 -10.05 -15.23
CA GLN A 169 -2.35 -9.45 -16.48
C GLN A 169 -1.31 -8.34 -16.22
N ILE A 170 -1.51 -7.54 -15.16
CA ILE A 170 -0.56 -6.50 -14.75
C ILE A 170 0.77 -7.14 -14.38
N LYS A 171 0.75 -8.15 -13.50
CA LYS A 171 1.95 -8.92 -13.11
C LYS A 171 2.69 -9.50 -14.32
N GLN A 172 1.95 -10.06 -15.28
CA GLN A 172 2.57 -10.60 -16.50
C GLN A 172 3.25 -9.52 -17.34
N ILE A 173 2.63 -8.32 -17.47
CA ILE A 173 3.21 -7.21 -18.23
C ILE A 173 4.45 -6.67 -17.51
N VAL A 174 4.39 -6.44 -16.19
CA VAL A 174 5.54 -6.02 -15.37
C VAL A 174 6.68 -7.02 -15.53
N LYS A 175 6.40 -8.34 -15.43
CA LYS A 175 7.41 -9.39 -15.66
C LYS A 175 8.02 -9.31 -17.06
N ASN A 176 7.20 -9.10 -18.12
CA ASN A 176 7.69 -8.99 -19.48
C ASN A 176 8.62 -7.77 -19.66
N ILE A 177 8.26 -6.64 -19.07
CA ILE A 177 9.08 -5.41 -19.11
C ILE A 177 10.42 -5.65 -18.42
N SER A 178 10.39 -6.18 -17.20
CA SER A 178 11.59 -6.47 -16.44
C SER A 178 12.50 -7.45 -17.20
N HIS A 179 11.93 -8.51 -17.74
CA HIS A 179 12.70 -9.52 -18.48
C HIS A 179 13.35 -8.98 -19.77
N ASN A 180 12.65 -8.11 -20.50
CA ASN A 180 13.12 -7.62 -21.79
C ASN A 180 14.04 -6.41 -21.69
N PHE A 181 13.90 -5.60 -20.63
CA PHE A 181 14.58 -4.31 -20.53
C PHE A 181 15.28 -4.06 -19.19
N GLY A 182 15.08 -4.93 -18.20
CA GLY A 182 15.74 -4.85 -16.91
C GLY A 182 17.08 -5.61 -16.89
N GLU A 183 17.84 -5.42 -15.83
CA GLU A 183 19.12 -6.09 -15.63
C GLU A 183 18.93 -7.42 -14.89
N PRO A 184 19.68 -8.47 -15.27
CA PRO A 184 19.66 -9.74 -14.55
C PRO A 184 20.33 -9.60 -13.18
N VAL A 185 19.68 -10.12 -12.15
CA VAL A 185 20.20 -10.19 -10.77
C VAL A 185 19.97 -11.59 -10.20
N ILE A 186 20.90 -12.05 -9.36
CA ILE A 186 20.79 -13.36 -8.74
C ILE A 186 20.01 -13.22 -7.43
N GLY A 187 18.90 -13.92 -7.35
CA GLY A 187 18.07 -14.02 -6.17
C GLY A 187 18.40 -15.21 -5.27
N TYR A 188 17.50 -15.47 -4.33
CA TYR A 188 17.59 -16.63 -3.45
C TYR A 188 17.65 -17.95 -4.25
N ASN A 189 18.40 -18.92 -3.76
CA ASN A 189 18.64 -20.21 -4.43
C ASN A 189 19.33 -20.15 -5.82
N GLY A 190 19.96 -19.02 -6.17
CA GLY A 190 20.68 -18.87 -7.43
C GLY A 190 19.79 -18.65 -8.65
N GLU A 191 18.50 -18.41 -8.47
CA GLU A 191 17.59 -18.07 -9.56
C GLU A 191 17.90 -16.68 -10.12
N THR A 192 17.75 -16.52 -11.44
CA THR A 192 17.88 -15.21 -12.09
C THR A 192 16.55 -14.47 -12.09
N PHE A 193 16.55 -13.28 -11.51
CA PHE A 193 15.50 -12.29 -11.60
C PHE A 193 15.91 -11.16 -12.54
N TYR A 194 14.97 -10.28 -12.86
CA TYR A 194 15.24 -9.10 -13.66
C TYR A 194 14.69 -7.88 -12.93
N THR A 195 15.50 -6.84 -12.82
CA THR A 195 15.08 -5.57 -12.19
C THR A 195 13.99 -4.91 -13.01
N PHE A 196 13.19 -4.04 -12.38
CA PHE A 196 12.39 -3.11 -13.16
C PHE A 196 13.35 -2.13 -13.86
N PRO A 197 13.18 -1.88 -15.18
CA PRO A 197 14.15 -1.08 -15.94
C PRO A 197 14.13 0.40 -15.54
N ASP A 198 15.26 1.05 -15.71
CA ASP A 198 15.42 2.47 -15.46
C ASP A 198 14.56 3.33 -16.39
N PRO A 199 14.15 4.54 -15.93
CA PRO A 199 13.40 5.49 -16.75
C PRO A 199 14.07 5.80 -18.07
N GLU A 200 15.40 5.99 -18.07
CA GLU A 200 16.22 6.25 -19.25
C GLU A 200 16.17 5.08 -20.24
N VAL A 201 16.28 3.86 -19.74
CA VAL A 201 16.21 2.64 -20.58
C VAL A 201 14.82 2.56 -21.24
N LEU A 202 13.74 2.67 -20.48
CA LEU A 202 12.38 2.63 -21.03
C LEU A 202 12.08 3.81 -21.97
N ASN A 203 12.71 4.95 -21.75
CA ASN A 203 12.57 6.10 -22.63
C ASN A 203 13.17 5.86 -24.01
N GLU A 204 14.19 5.05 -24.14
CA GLU A 204 14.80 4.67 -25.44
C GLU A 204 14.05 3.52 -26.14
N VAL A 205 13.27 2.71 -25.42
CA VAL A 205 12.49 1.60 -25.98
C VAL A 205 11.41 2.11 -26.94
N SER A 206 11.28 1.52 -28.13
CA SER A 206 10.23 1.89 -29.08
C SER A 206 8.83 1.50 -28.58
N GLU A 207 7.81 2.22 -29.08
CA GLU A 207 6.42 1.85 -28.73
C GLU A 207 6.05 0.44 -29.21
N GLU A 208 6.61 -0.02 -30.33
CA GLU A 208 6.41 -1.35 -30.88
C GLU A 208 6.92 -2.41 -29.90
N ALA A 209 8.14 -2.27 -29.41
CA ALA A 209 8.73 -3.17 -28.42
C ALA A 209 7.94 -3.19 -27.09
N LEU A 210 7.44 -2.01 -26.65
CA LEU A 210 6.54 -1.94 -25.50
C LEU A 210 5.20 -2.67 -25.76
N ARG A 211 4.64 -2.59 -26.98
CA ARG A 211 3.42 -3.33 -27.35
C ARG A 211 3.62 -4.84 -27.33
N GLU A 212 4.80 -5.34 -27.70
CA GLU A 212 5.18 -6.77 -27.61
C GLU A 212 5.12 -7.26 -26.16
N CYS A 213 5.38 -6.40 -25.17
CA CYS A 213 5.17 -6.68 -23.75
C CYS A 213 3.68 -6.74 -23.32
N LYS A 214 2.74 -6.75 -24.26
CA LYS A 214 1.28 -6.78 -24.05
C LYS A 214 0.68 -5.48 -23.46
N MET A 215 1.37 -4.35 -23.61
CA MET A 215 0.89 -3.05 -23.14
C MET A 215 -0.29 -2.49 -23.95
N GLY A 216 -0.39 -2.85 -25.24
CA GLY A 216 -1.44 -2.37 -26.13
C GLY A 216 -1.44 -0.84 -26.26
N PHE A 217 -2.60 -0.20 -26.09
CA PHE A 217 -2.77 1.26 -26.19
C PHE A 217 -2.02 2.07 -25.12
N ARG A 218 -1.44 1.43 -24.10
CA ARG A 218 -0.71 2.09 -23.01
C ARG A 218 0.73 2.42 -23.35
N ALA A 219 1.29 1.83 -24.41
CA ALA A 219 2.68 2.06 -24.83
C ALA A 219 3.01 3.57 -24.97
N PRO A 220 2.20 4.39 -25.65
CA PRO A 220 2.46 5.84 -25.69
C PRO A 220 2.34 6.53 -24.32
N TYR A 221 1.53 6.01 -23.39
CA TYR A 221 1.43 6.57 -22.03
C TYR A 221 2.69 6.29 -21.21
N ILE A 222 3.25 5.09 -21.37
CA ILE A 222 4.54 4.73 -20.76
C ILE A 222 5.65 5.66 -21.29
N LYS A 223 5.73 5.88 -22.60
CA LYS A 223 6.69 6.82 -23.20
C LYS A 223 6.56 8.23 -22.65
N ASN A 224 5.32 8.73 -22.50
CA ASN A 224 5.10 10.05 -21.90
C ASN A 224 5.53 10.11 -20.43
N ALA A 225 5.29 9.05 -19.65
CA ALA A 225 5.71 8.97 -18.26
C ALA A 225 7.24 8.91 -18.12
N CYS A 226 7.91 8.07 -18.94
CA CYS A 226 9.37 8.01 -18.99
C CYS A 226 9.97 9.37 -19.33
N LYS A 227 9.46 10.02 -20.39
CA LYS A 227 9.93 11.34 -20.80
C LYS A 227 9.72 12.38 -19.69
N ALA A 228 8.56 12.44 -19.06
CA ALA A 228 8.29 13.39 -17.98
C ALA A 228 9.25 13.18 -16.79
N TYR A 229 9.61 11.92 -16.50
CA TYR A 229 10.56 11.58 -15.44
C TYR A 229 11.98 12.01 -15.82
N THR A 230 12.46 11.63 -17.00
CA THR A 230 13.84 11.95 -17.46
C THR A 230 14.06 13.43 -17.75
N ASP A 231 13.00 14.16 -18.14
CA ASP A 231 13.05 15.62 -18.31
C ASP A 231 13.03 16.38 -16.95
N GLY A 232 12.95 15.67 -15.80
CA GLY A 232 12.91 16.30 -14.47
C GLY A 232 11.61 17.00 -14.12
N CYS A 233 10.51 16.66 -14.85
CA CYS A 233 9.19 17.24 -14.56
C CYS A 233 8.54 16.64 -13.29
N LEU A 234 9.11 15.55 -12.76
CA LEU A 234 8.61 14.82 -11.61
C LEU A 234 9.68 14.80 -10.51
N ASP A 235 9.62 15.79 -9.63
CA ASP A 235 10.48 15.88 -8.45
C ASP A 235 9.79 15.15 -7.29
N GLU A 236 10.36 14.03 -6.85
CA GLU A 236 9.79 13.20 -5.79
C GLU A 236 9.69 13.94 -4.46
N ASP A 237 10.70 14.73 -4.09
CA ASP A 237 10.72 15.44 -2.81
C ASP A 237 9.62 16.52 -2.78
N ILE A 238 9.43 17.21 -3.90
CA ILE A 238 8.33 18.16 -4.05
C ILE A 238 6.98 17.43 -3.98
N LEU A 239 6.81 16.33 -4.71
CA LEU A 239 5.55 15.58 -4.74
C LEU A 239 5.20 14.94 -3.39
N ARG A 240 6.22 14.60 -2.59
CA ARG A 240 6.04 14.06 -1.23
C ARG A 240 5.57 15.12 -0.23
N THR A 241 5.91 16.38 -0.44
CA THR A 241 5.71 17.47 0.55
C THR A 241 4.66 18.50 0.15
N ALA A 242 4.39 18.68 -1.15
CA ALA A 242 3.38 19.63 -1.65
C ALA A 242 1.96 19.28 -1.16
N PRO A 243 1.03 20.23 -1.14
CA PRO A 243 -0.39 19.93 -0.95
C PRO A 243 -0.85 18.81 -1.90
N ILE A 244 -1.64 17.87 -1.40
CA ILE A 244 -1.99 16.65 -2.16
C ILE A 244 -2.64 16.96 -3.51
N ASP A 245 -3.47 18.00 -3.57
CA ASP A 245 -4.13 18.39 -4.81
C ASP A 245 -3.14 18.93 -5.84
N GLU A 246 -2.11 19.66 -5.41
CA GLU A 246 -1.04 20.15 -6.28
C GLU A 246 -0.20 18.98 -6.80
N ALA A 247 0.23 18.07 -5.93
CA ALA A 247 0.98 16.88 -6.32
C ALA A 247 0.16 16.01 -7.30
N ARG A 248 -1.14 15.85 -7.06
CA ARG A 248 -2.07 15.15 -7.98
C ARG A 248 -2.13 15.83 -9.34
N GLN A 249 -2.27 17.16 -9.38
CA GLN A 249 -2.32 17.91 -10.63
C GLN A 249 -1.01 17.78 -11.44
N VAL A 250 0.15 17.79 -10.79
CA VAL A 250 1.43 17.56 -11.48
C VAL A 250 1.45 16.18 -12.14
N LEU A 251 1.08 15.12 -11.41
CA LEU A 251 1.01 13.78 -11.97
C LEU A 251 0.02 13.68 -13.14
N MET A 252 -1.10 14.37 -13.07
CA MET A 252 -2.13 14.37 -14.11
C MET A 252 -1.73 15.15 -15.38
N GLN A 253 -0.64 15.92 -15.38
CA GLN A 253 -0.07 16.50 -16.63
C GLN A 253 0.49 15.40 -17.54
N ILE A 254 0.82 14.23 -17.01
CA ILE A 254 1.33 13.11 -17.79
C ILE A 254 0.16 12.50 -18.57
N LYS A 255 0.27 12.47 -19.89
CA LYS A 255 -0.75 11.87 -20.75
C LYS A 255 -0.91 10.38 -20.41
N GLY A 256 -2.13 9.99 -20.03
CA GLY A 256 -2.45 8.63 -19.59
C GLY A 256 -2.49 8.47 -18.06
N VAL A 257 -2.18 9.51 -17.30
CA VAL A 257 -2.36 9.55 -15.86
C VAL A 257 -3.61 10.35 -15.55
N GLY A 258 -4.67 9.64 -15.16
CA GLY A 258 -5.89 10.25 -14.61
C GLY A 258 -5.88 10.22 -13.08
N GLU A 259 -6.92 10.77 -12.48
CA GLU A 259 -7.06 10.94 -11.03
C GLU A 259 -6.81 9.63 -10.23
N LYS A 260 -7.39 8.50 -10.68
CA LYS A 260 -7.15 7.19 -10.04
C LYS A 260 -5.67 6.78 -10.07
N VAL A 261 -5.00 6.93 -11.21
CA VAL A 261 -3.58 6.56 -11.34
C VAL A 261 -2.74 7.48 -10.47
N ALA A 262 -2.98 8.79 -10.51
CA ALA A 262 -2.30 9.77 -9.68
C ALA A 262 -2.45 9.45 -8.18
N ASN A 263 -3.66 9.16 -7.70
CA ASN A 263 -3.90 8.77 -6.30
C ASN A 263 -3.21 7.45 -5.92
N CYS A 264 -3.13 6.46 -6.81
CA CYS A 264 -2.35 5.25 -6.55
C CYS A 264 -0.85 5.53 -6.43
N VAL A 265 -0.31 6.39 -7.29
CA VAL A 265 1.10 6.78 -7.26
C VAL A 265 1.41 7.56 -5.97
N LEU A 266 0.54 8.50 -5.59
CA LEU A 266 0.64 9.24 -4.33
C LEU A 266 0.65 8.27 -3.14
N LEU A 267 -0.28 7.33 -3.09
CA LEU A 267 -0.43 6.39 -1.97
C LEU A 267 0.75 5.43 -1.86
N PHE A 268 1.08 4.72 -2.94
CA PHE A 268 1.99 3.58 -2.90
C PHE A 268 3.44 3.93 -3.27
N GLY A 269 3.66 4.92 -4.12
CA GLY A 269 4.99 5.35 -4.56
C GLY A 269 5.54 6.52 -3.76
N LEU A 270 4.68 7.41 -3.30
CA LEU A 270 5.08 8.64 -2.61
C LEU A 270 4.72 8.64 -1.11
N GLY A 271 4.06 7.60 -0.60
CA GLY A 271 3.74 7.45 0.82
C GLY A 271 2.66 8.44 1.34
N ARG A 272 1.88 9.06 0.44
CA ARG A 272 0.80 10.00 0.79
C ARG A 272 -0.44 9.24 1.26
N ARG A 273 -0.50 8.97 2.55
CA ARG A 273 -1.51 8.07 3.17
C ARG A 273 -2.92 8.65 3.19
N GLU A 274 -3.08 9.94 2.95
CA GLU A 274 -4.37 10.62 2.76
C GLU A 274 -4.97 10.40 1.35
N ALA A 275 -4.21 9.88 0.38
CA ALA A 275 -4.71 9.59 -0.96
C ALA A 275 -5.73 8.44 -0.95
N PHE A 276 -6.85 8.63 -1.66
CA PHE A 276 -7.94 7.66 -1.74
C PHE A 276 -8.24 7.32 -3.22
N PRO A 277 -7.55 6.32 -3.81
CA PRO A 277 -7.78 5.94 -5.18
C PRO A 277 -9.20 5.41 -5.44
N VAL A 278 -9.94 6.03 -6.35
CA VAL A 278 -11.30 5.61 -6.73
C VAL A 278 -11.31 5.02 -8.13
N ASP A 279 -11.21 3.70 -8.24
CA ASP A 279 -11.42 2.97 -9.49
C ASP A 279 -12.90 2.61 -9.69
N VAL A 280 -13.21 1.76 -10.67
CA VAL A 280 -14.59 1.33 -10.92
C VAL A 280 -15.13 0.45 -9.79
N TRP A 281 -14.28 -0.38 -9.20
CA TRP A 281 -14.66 -1.25 -8.09
C TRP A 281 -14.86 -0.44 -6.83
N MET A 282 -13.90 0.42 -6.49
CA MET A 282 -13.99 1.30 -5.32
C MET A 282 -15.21 2.23 -5.40
N LYS A 283 -15.55 2.72 -6.61
CA LYS A 283 -16.78 3.49 -6.82
C LYS A 283 -18.02 2.66 -6.43
N ARG A 284 -18.15 1.43 -6.94
CA ARG A 284 -19.29 0.54 -6.64
C ARG A 284 -19.38 0.21 -5.15
N ILE A 285 -18.23 -0.05 -4.52
CA ILE A 285 -18.14 -0.30 -3.08
C ILE A 285 -18.70 0.89 -2.30
N CYS A 286 -18.21 2.08 -2.59
CA CYS A 286 -18.66 3.30 -1.91
C CYS A 286 -20.15 3.58 -2.17
N GLU A 287 -20.61 3.42 -3.40
CA GLU A 287 -22.03 3.58 -3.74
C GLU A 287 -22.91 2.67 -2.91
N GLN A 288 -22.53 1.38 -2.80
CA GLN A 288 -23.31 0.41 -2.05
C GLN A 288 -23.25 0.67 -0.54
N MET A 289 -22.07 0.98 -0.01
CA MET A 289 -21.88 1.12 1.44
C MET A 289 -22.33 2.48 1.98
N TYR A 290 -22.18 3.56 1.20
CA TYR A 290 -22.34 4.93 1.70
C TYR A 290 -23.38 5.78 0.96
N PHE A 291 -23.77 5.39 -0.26
CA PHE A 291 -24.66 6.19 -1.11
C PHE A 291 -25.94 5.45 -1.53
N GLU A 292 -26.37 4.45 -0.74
CA GLU A 292 -27.63 3.70 -0.96
C GLU A 292 -27.72 3.05 -2.36
N GLY A 293 -26.60 2.68 -2.96
CA GLY A 293 -26.53 2.14 -4.32
C GLY A 293 -26.75 3.16 -5.45
N LYS A 294 -26.80 4.45 -5.13
CA LYS A 294 -26.98 5.52 -6.14
C LYS A 294 -25.70 5.76 -6.91
N ASP A 295 -25.82 5.93 -8.24
CA ASP A 295 -24.71 6.36 -9.09
C ASP A 295 -24.15 7.70 -8.61
N THR A 296 -22.89 7.69 -8.14
CA THR A 296 -22.25 8.82 -7.49
C THR A 296 -20.98 9.20 -8.24
N LYS A 297 -20.76 10.50 -8.47
CA LYS A 297 -19.53 10.98 -9.10
C LYS A 297 -18.32 10.64 -8.23
N LYS A 298 -17.18 10.29 -8.86
CA LYS A 298 -15.93 9.97 -8.16
C LYS A 298 -15.47 11.11 -7.27
N SER A 299 -15.56 12.35 -7.71
CA SER A 299 -15.19 13.53 -6.91
C SER A 299 -16.01 13.64 -5.61
N VAL A 300 -17.29 13.27 -5.62
CA VAL A 300 -18.13 13.23 -4.41
C VAL A 300 -17.67 12.14 -3.45
N ILE A 301 -17.24 10.98 -3.99
CA ILE A 301 -16.69 9.89 -3.18
C ILE A 301 -15.35 10.32 -2.56
N GLU A 302 -14.50 11.00 -3.31
CA GLU A 302 -13.21 11.50 -2.81
C GLU A 302 -13.40 12.57 -1.73
N GLU A 303 -14.31 13.52 -1.94
CA GLU A 303 -14.68 14.51 -0.89
C GLU A 303 -15.22 13.83 0.37
N PHE A 304 -16.05 12.80 0.21
CA PHE A 304 -16.55 12.00 1.33
C PHE A 304 -15.38 11.34 2.06
N ALA A 305 -14.45 10.69 1.34
CA ALA A 305 -13.32 10.00 1.93
C ALA A 305 -12.39 10.97 2.70
N VAL A 306 -12.09 12.13 2.14
CA VAL A 306 -11.28 13.17 2.81
C VAL A 306 -11.95 13.61 4.12
N LYS A 307 -13.27 13.88 4.12
CA LYS A 307 -14.00 14.30 5.32
C LYS A 307 -14.10 13.19 6.36
N ARG A 308 -14.22 11.93 5.92
CA ARG A 308 -14.46 10.79 6.79
C ARG A 308 -13.19 10.24 7.40
N PHE A 309 -12.14 10.09 6.59
CA PHE A 309 -10.92 9.36 6.95
C PHE A 309 -9.68 10.26 7.10
N GLY A 310 -9.68 11.46 6.50
CA GLY A 310 -8.55 12.39 6.61
C GLY A 310 -7.23 11.75 6.20
N GLU A 311 -6.25 11.82 7.07
CA GLU A 311 -4.92 11.23 6.89
C GLU A 311 -4.90 9.70 6.79
N TYR A 312 -5.98 9.03 7.20
CA TYR A 312 -6.14 7.57 7.13
C TYR A 312 -6.83 7.10 5.84
N GLY A 313 -7.04 7.98 4.87
CA GLY A 313 -7.79 7.70 3.64
C GLY A 313 -7.29 6.46 2.89
N GLY A 314 -5.98 6.34 2.68
CA GLY A 314 -5.36 5.22 1.98
C GLY A 314 -5.49 3.87 2.71
N TYR A 315 -5.44 3.89 4.03
CA TYR A 315 -5.67 2.68 4.84
C TYR A 315 -7.13 2.23 4.75
N ALA A 316 -8.07 3.15 4.92
CA ALA A 316 -9.49 2.88 4.77
C ALA A 316 -9.81 2.33 3.37
N GLN A 317 -9.24 2.94 2.33
CA GLN A 317 -9.38 2.50 0.93
C GLN A 317 -8.88 1.07 0.74
N GLN A 318 -7.71 0.72 1.29
CA GLN A 318 -7.12 -0.58 1.11
C GLN A 318 -7.93 -1.69 1.80
N TYR A 319 -8.41 -1.44 3.02
CA TYR A 319 -9.31 -2.37 3.72
C TYR A 319 -10.64 -2.54 3.01
N LEU A 320 -11.28 -1.46 2.57
CA LEU A 320 -12.54 -1.50 1.81
C LEU A 320 -12.39 -2.28 0.51
N PHE A 321 -11.31 -2.01 -0.23
CA PHE A 321 -11.05 -2.64 -1.53
C PHE A 321 -10.85 -4.15 -1.40
N ASP A 322 -10.02 -4.59 -0.46
CA ASP A 322 -9.77 -6.02 -0.26
C ASP A 322 -10.98 -6.75 0.28
N TYR A 323 -11.68 -6.15 1.26
CA TYR A 323 -12.92 -6.72 1.82
C TYR A 323 -14.00 -6.92 0.76
N ALA A 324 -14.25 -5.92 -0.04
CA ALA A 324 -15.31 -5.96 -1.03
C ALA A 324 -15.01 -6.95 -2.17
N ARG A 325 -13.77 -7.00 -2.62
CA ARG A 325 -13.33 -7.98 -3.63
C ARG A 325 -13.59 -9.43 -3.21
N ASN A 326 -13.52 -9.71 -1.92
CA ASN A 326 -13.65 -11.05 -1.37
C ASN A 326 -15.06 -11.38 -0.85
N ASN A 327 -15.88 -10.39 -0.52
CA ASN A 327 -17.15 -10.59 0.19
C ASN A 327 -18.38 -10.00 -0.51
N LEU A 328 -18.21 -9.08 -1.45
CA LEU A 328 -19.35 -8.48 -2.16
C LEU A 328 -19.45 -9.04 -3.58
N ASN A 329 -20.64 -9.52 -3.95
CA ASN A 329 -20.98 -9.92 -5.33
C ASN A 329 -21.24 -8.66 -6.17
N LEU A 330 -20.17 -7.91 -6.52
CA LEU A 330 -20.24 -6.64 -7.25
C LEU A 330 -20.06 -6.82 -8.76
#